data_b598e7bc1d8b94b3664c5cc376bb186a
#
_entry.id   b598e7bc1d8b94b3664c5cc376bb186a
#
_cell.length_a   1.000
_cell.length_b   1.000
_cell.length_c   1.000
_cell.angle_alpha   90.00
_cell.angle_beta   90.00
_cell.angle_gamma   90.00
#
_symmetry.space_group_name_H-M   'P 1'
#
loop_
_entity.id
_entity.type
_entity.pdbx_description
1 polymer ?
#
loop_
_entity_poly.entity_id
_entity_poly.type
_entity_poly.pdbx_seq_one_letter_code
_entity_poly.pdbx_strand_id
1 'polypeptide(L)'
;PNTAQFCRIKNLFYAADKIICATDDDREGDLIFAYIYDFINCHTPYERALFNKQSQAEFIKAFSPENLVPSWKRQPVIDAGKARSAGDFIVGAGPTVAMSLKFDGNGTLSVGRVQTAVLNMICEREHEIKNFKPKNYWVIKADFICPNGNKYSAEHITKRFDILIAAKEIFNKISDKKEAVISSIEKKDVKKGKPNLYSLATLQMEANKRYGFSLEYTLKIAQSLYDKGYTTYPRTENLFLPEDMMDEMDDVIDILSNNPNYSQYFPDRSEWVDYHTKKYFDNKKVGSHYAIVTTKSMPAQLSKNESLIY
;
A
#
# COMPACT_ATOMS: atom_id res chain seq x y z
N PRO A 1 16.02 -3.10 -25.60
CA PRO A 1 16.32 -1.70 -25.41
C PRO A 1 15.74 -0.92 -26.57
N ASN A 2 15.00 0.14 -26.27
CA ASN A 2 14.28 0.91 -27.28
C ASN A 2 15.22 1.96 -27.93
N THR A 3 16.19 1.49 -28.74
CA THR A 3 17.20 2.32 -29.38
C THR A 3 16.59 3.44 -30.22
N ALA A 4 15.48 3.15 -30.91
CA ALA A 4 14.80 4.15 -31.72
C ALA A 4 14.25 5.31 -30.88
N GLN A 5 13.62 5.01 -29.74
CA GLN A 5 13.11 6.03 -28.83
C GLN A 5 14.26 6.85 -28.19
N PHE A 6 15.34 6.20 -27.82
CA PHE A 6 16.52 6.88 -27.31
C PHE A 6 17.12 7.86 -28.32
N CYS A 7 17.31 7.43 -29.58
CA CYS A 7 17.79 8.31 -30.67
C CYS A 7 16.84 9.49 -30.91
N ARG A 8 15.53 9.26 -30.83
CA ARG A 8 14.54 10.33 -30.97
C ARG A 8 14.67 11.37 -29.85
N ILE A 9 14.77 10.93 -28.57
CA ILE A 9 14.98 11.82 -27.44
C ILE A 9 16.27 12.61 -27.59
N LYS A 10 17.37 11.95 -27.97
CA LYS A 10 18.67 12.59 -28.20
C LYS A 10 18.56 13.73 -29.23
N ASN A 11 17.96 13.47 -30.38
CA ASN A 11 17.80 14.46 -31.42
C ASN A 11 16.94 15.65 -30.96
N LEU A 12 15.85 15.39 -30.24
CA LEU A 12 14.99 16.44 -29.70
C LEU A 12 15.70 17.28 -28.63
N PHE A 13 16.51 16.67 -27.77
CA PHE A 13 17.25 17.40 -26.74
C PHE A 13 18.28 18.37 -27.35
N TYR A 14 18.96 17.96 -28.43
CA TYR A 14 19.90 18.83 -29.11
C TYR A 14 19.25 19.91 -29.99
N ALA A 15 18.02 19.67 -30.45
CA ALA A 15 17.30 20.62 -31.25
C ALA A 15 16.50 21.66 -30.43
N ALA A 16 16.35 21.44 -29.13
CA ALA A 16 15.57 22.31 -28.27
C ALA A 16 16.43 23.45 -27.70
N ASP A 17 15.85 24.65 -27.60
CA ASP A 17 16.44 25.78 -26.89
C ASP A 17 16.36 25.60 -25.35
N LYS A 18 15.34 24.88 -24.89
CA LYS A 18 15.08 24.59 -23.48
C LYS A 18 14.30 23.28 -23.32
N ILE A 19 14.61 22.53 -22.29
CA ILE A 19 13.92 21.28 -21.97
C ILE A 19 13.08 21.46 -20.71
N ILE A 20 11.86 20.93 -20.70
CA ILE A 20 11.04 20.82 -19.49
C ILE A 20 10.99 19.33 -19.11
N CYS A 21 11.61 19.01 -17.97
CA CYS A 21 11.55 17.67 -17.41
C CYS A 21 10.20 17.48 -16.70
N ALA A 22 9.42 16.50 -17.13
CA ALA A 22 8.09 16.19 -16.64
C ALA A 22 7.94 14.70 -16.26
N THR A 23 9.01 14.10 -15.75
CA THR A 23 8.96 12.76 -15.14
C THR A 23 8.23 12.81 -13.78
N ASP A 24 7.95 11.68 -13.16
CA ASP A 24 7.27 11.63 -11.85
C ASP A 24 7.96 12.52 -10.82
N ASP A 25 7.18 13.19 -9.95
CA ASP A 25 7.72 14.08 -8.92
C ASP A 25 8.25 13.27 -7.73
N ASP A 26 9.27 12.47 -8.01
CA ASP A 26 10.00 11.74 -7.01
C ASP A 26 11.50 11.65 -7.38
N ARG A 27 12.26 11.04 -6.49
CA ARG A 27 13.70 10.86 -6.66
C ARG A 27 14.06 9.98 -7.87
N GLU A 28 13.23 8.97 -8.17
CA GLU A 28 13.46 8.05 -9.28
C GLU A 28 13.16 8.74 -10.62
N GLY A 29 12.10 9.55 -10.68
CA GLY A 29 11.76 10.33 -11.88
C GLY A 29 12.85 11.34 -12.22
N ASP A 30 13.38 12.08 -11.24
CA ASP A 30 14.52 12.97 -11.46
C ASP A 30 15.79 12.20 -11.90
N LEU A 31 16.02 11.01 -11.33
CA LEU A 31 17.17 10.18 -11.67
C LEU A 31 17.08 9.62 -13.10
N ILE A 32 15.90 9.18 -13.53
CA ILE A 32 15.69 8.69 -14.92
C ILE A 32 16.03 9.78 -15.92
N PHE A 33 15.51 11.00 -15.69
CA PHE A 33 15.82 12.14 -16.54
C PHE A 33 17.33 12.45 -16.54
N ALA A 34 17.95 12.54 -15.35
CA ALA A 34 19.38 12.86 -15.20
C ALA A 34 20.27 11.84 -15.92
N TYR A 35 19.97 10.54 -15.82
CA TYR A 35 20.73 9.51 -16.53
C TYR A 35 20.66 9.67 -18.05
N ILE A 36 19.49 9.98 -18.60
CA ILE A 36 19.35 10.20 -20.05
C ILE A 36 20.12 11.46 -20.45
N TYR A 37 19.94 12.53 -19.70
CA TYR A 37 20.58 13.83 -19.96
C TYR A 37 22.11 13.75 -19.90
N ASP A 38 22.66 13.13 -18.87
CA ASP A 38 24.10 12.91 -18.69
C ASP A 38 24.64 11.95 -19.76
N PHE A 39 23.96 10.85 -20.07
CA PHE A 39 24.40 9.85 -21.05
C PHE A 39 24.48 10.42 -22.48
N ILE A 40 23.56 11.31 -22.82
CA ILE A 40 23.58 12.02 -24.11
C ILE A 40 24.66 13.10 -24.13
N ASN A 41 25.21 13.48 -22.99
CA ASN A 41 26.07 14.65 -22.81
C ASN A 41 25.35 15.92 -23.26
N CYS A 42 24.11 16.11 -22.84
CA CYS A 42 23.28 17.25 -23.20
C CYS A 42 23.68 18.48 -22.37
N HIS A 43 23.70 19.65 -23.01
CA HIS A 43 23.99 20.93 -22.35
C HIS A 43 22.82 21.93 -22.49
N THR A 44 21.73 21.53 -23.14
CA THR A 44 20.54 22.37 -23.27
C THR A 44 19.94 22.66 -21.89
N PRO A 45 19.69 23.92 -21.54
CA PRO A 45 19.12 24.25 -20.24
C PRO A 45 17.79 23.55 -19.99
N TYR A 46 17.55 23.10 -18.75
CA TYR A 46 16.28 22.47 -18.40
C TYR A 46 15.71 23.01 -17.10
N GLU A 47 14.40 22.93 -17.02
CA GLU A 47 13.59 23.17 -15.81
C GLU A 47 12.70 21.98 -15.54
N ARG A 48 12.14 21.93 -14.34
CA ARG A 48 11.32 20.83 -13.84
C ARG A 48 9.88 21.27 -13.67
N ALA A 49 8.94 20.61 -14.34
CA ALA A 49 7.52 20.68 -14.03
C ALA A 49 7.19 19.65 -12.94
N LEU A 50 6.58 20.10 -11.84
CA LEU A 50 6.18 19.25 -10.73
C LEU A 50 4.66 19.13 -10.70
N PHE A 51 4.16 17.91 -10.77
CA PHE A 51 2.72 17.61 -10.69
C PHE A 51 2.48 16.26 -10.05
N ASN A 52 1.44 16.17 -9.24
CA ASN A 52 1.05 14.96 -8.53
C ASN A 52 -0.23 14.33 -9.10
N LYS A 53 -0.90 15.05 -10.01
CA LYS A 53 -2.13 14.63 -10.66
C LYS A 53 -1.98 14.72 -12.16
N GLN A 54 -2.60 13.77 -12.86
CA GLN A 54 -2.68 13.77 -14.33
C GLN A 54 -4.01 14.41 -14.80
N SER A 55 -4.29 15.62 -14.31
CA SER A 55 -5.43 16.41 -14.77
C SER A 55 -4.97 17.56 -15.65
N GLN A 56 -5.85 18.00 -16.58
CA GLN A 56 -5.55 19.12 -17.46
C GLN A 56 -5.23 20.41 -16.69
N ALA A 57 -5.97 20.68 -15.60
CA ALA A 57 -5.75 21.86 -14.77
C ALA A 57 -4.37 21.83 -14.09
N GLU A 58 -3.97 20.65 -13.57
CA GLU A 58 -2.66 20.49 -12.94
C GLU A 58 -1.52 20.62 -13.96
N PHE A 59 -1.67 20.07 -15.17
CA PHE A 59 -0.67 20.27 -16.23
C PHE A 59 -0.52 21.73 -16.62
N ILE A 60 -1.64 22.45 -16.84
CA ILE A 60 -1.59 23.89 -17.14
C ILE A 60 -0.82 24.63 -16.06
N LYS A 61 -1.11 24.34 -14.79
CA LYS A 61 -0.44 24.94 -13.64
C LYS A 61 1.04 24.58 -13.60
N ALA A 62 1.37 23.28 -13.70
CA ALA A 62 2.75 22.79 -13.56
C ALA A 62 3.68 23.28 -14.69
N PHE A 63 3.14 23.50 -15.88
CA PHE A 63 3.90 23.95 -17.03
C PHE A 63 3.89 25.48 -17.21
N SER A 64 3.19 26.23 -16.33
CA SER A 64 3.29 27.70 -16.36
C SER A 64 4.70 28.15 -15.95
N PRO A 65 5.25 29.17 -16.62
CA PRO A 65 6.64 29.62 -16.39
C PRO A 65 6.99 29.94 -14.92
N GLU A 66 6.04 30.48 -14.17
CA GLU A 66 6.17 30.82 -12.75
C GLU A 66 6.27 29.61 -11.82
N ASN A 67 5.80 28.44 -12.26
CA ASN A 67 5.78 27.20 -11.47
C ASN A 67 6.92 26.23 -11.86
N LEU A 68 7.63 26.50 -12.94
CA LEU A 68 8.79 25.69 -13.33
C LEU A 68 9.92 25.86 -12.30
N VAL A 69 10.47 24.72 -11.87
CA VAL A 69 11.55 24.68 -10.91
C VAL A 69 12.89 24.62 -11.62
N PRO A 70 13.81 25.56 -11.36
CA PRO A 70 15.15 25.53 -11.94
C PRO A 70 15.89 24.23 -11.62
N SER A 71 16.63 23.70 -12.59
CA SER A 71 17.37 22.43 -12.50
C SER A 71 18.26 22.32 -11.24
N TRP A 72 18.95 23.40 -10.88
CA TRP A 72 19.86 23.43 -9.73
C TRP A 72 19.15 23.17 -8.38
N LYS A 73 17.86 23.49 -8.24
CA LYS A 73 17.07 23.18 -7.04
C LYS A 73 16.77 21.67 -6.91
N ARG A 74 16.83 20.94 -8.00
CA ARG A 74 16.61 19.47 -8.00
C ARG A 74 17.91 18.66 -7.88
N GLN A 75 19.06 19.31 -7.98
CA GLN A 75 20.34 18.61 -7.90
C GLN A 75 20.49 17.76 -6.62
N PRO A 76 20.13 18.21 -5.41
CA PRO A 76 20.22 17.36 -4.23
C PRO A 76 19.34 16.11 -4.30
N VAL A 77 18.18 16.18 -4.99
CA VAL A 77 17.29 15.02 -5.18
C VAL A 77 17.92 14.02 -6.15
N ILE A 78 18.50 14.52 -7.24
CA ILE A 78 19.26 13.70 -8.21
C ILE A 78 20.44 13.02 -7.53
N ASP A 79 21.22 13.75 -6.73
CA ASP A 79 22.38 13.21 -6.02
C ASP A 79 21.98 12.12 -5.02
N ALA A 80 20.87 12.30 -4.31
CA ALA A 80 20.30 11.27 -3.43
C ALA A 80 19.87 10.02 -4.23
N GLY A 81 19.30 10.21 -5.44
CA GLY A 81 18.98 9.13 -6.37
C GLY A 81 20.20 8.37 -6.84
N LYS A 82 21.24 9.09 -7.28
CA LYS A 82 22.53 8.52 -7.71
C LYS A 82 23.20 7.75 -6.57
N ALA A 83 23.23 8.30 -5.35
CA ALA A 83 23.79 7.64 -4.17
C ALA A 83 23.06 6.34 -3.85
N ARG A 84 21.73 6.33 -3.92
CA ARG A 84 20.93 5.12 -3.74
C ARG A 84 21.25 4.08 -4.81
N SER A 85 21.27 4.46 -6.07
CA SER A 85 21.59 3.57 -7.20
C SER A 85 22.97 2.94 -7.05
N ALA A 86 23.99 3.75 -6.67
CA ALA A 86 25.34 3.26 -6.41
C ALA A 86 25.36 2.28 -5.22
N GLY A 87 24.66 2.60 -4.13
CA GLY A 87 24.52 1.70 -2.97
C GLY A 87 23.87 0.38 -3.33
N ASP A 88 22.80 0.41 -4.13
CA ASP A 88 22.11 -0.80 -4.62
C ASP A 88 23.03 -1.65 -5.50
N PHE A 89 23.83 -1.02 -6.36
CA PHE A 89 24.80 -1.73 -7.19
C PHE A 89 25.92 -2.37 -6.36
N ILE A 90 26.53 -1.64 -5.42
CA ILE A 90 27.61 -2.14 -4.58
C ILE A 90 27.12 -3.32 -3.71
N VAL A 91 25.98 -3.17 -3.06
CA VAL A 91 25.40 -4.23 -2.19
C VAL A 91 24.84 -5.39 -3.01
N GLY A 92 24.34 -5.13 -4.21
CA GLY A 92 23.74 -6.16 -5.06
C GLY A 92 24.78 -6.95 -5.86
N ALA A 93 25.58 -6.27 -6.67
CA ALA A 93 26.45 -6.93 -7.65
C ALA A 93 27.61 -7.71 -6.98
N GLY A 94 28.42 -7.04 -6.17
CA GLY A 94 29.59 -7.67 -5.53
C GLY A 94 29.22 -8.89 -4.68
N PRO A 95 28.33 -8.76 -3.68
CA PRO A 95 27.88 -9.90 -2.87
C PRO A 95 27.18 -11.00 -3.67
N THR A 96 26.42 -10.68 -4.73
CA THR A 96 25.83 -11.70 -5.61
C THR A 96 26.88 -12.54 -6.27
N VAL A 97 27.93 -11.92 -6.83
CA VAL A 97 29.05 -12.65 -7.43
C VAL A 97 29.77 -13.50 -6.38
N ALA A 98 30.09 -12.92 -5.22
CA ALA A 98 30.79 -13.63 -4.16
C ALA A 98 30.00 -14.84 -3.63
N MET A 99 28.69 -14.69 -3.40
CA MET A 99 27.82 -15.77 -2.96
C MET A 99 27.65 -16.85 -4.02
N SER A 100 27.47 -16.48 -5.28
CA SER A 100 27.31 -17.42 -6.38
C SER A 100 28.60 -18.23 -6.61
N LEU A 101 29.77 -17.62 -6.49
CA LEU A 101 31.07 -18.33 -6.58
C LEU A 101 31.33 -19.22 -5.38
N LYS A 102 30.96 -18.80 -4.15
CA LYS A 102 31.18 -19.57 -2.94
C LYS A 102 30.34 -20.84 -2.87
N PHE A 103 29.13 -20.80 -3.41
CA PHE A 103 28.15 -21.89 -3.36
C PHE A 103 27.90 -22.45 -4.77
N ASP A 104 28.99 -22.78 -5.44
CA ASP A 104 29.03 -23.29 -6.82
C ASP A 104 28.03 -24.44 -7.07
N GLY A 105 27.40 -24.43 -8.24
CA GLY A 105 26.48 -25.46 -8.71
C GLY A 105 24.97 -25.18 -8.54
N ASN A 106 24.58 -24.12 -7.86
CA ASN A 106 23.16 -23.81 -7.60
C ASN A 106 22.61 -22.60 -8.38
N GLY A 107 23.34 -22.13 -9.41
CA GLY A 107 22.98 -20.95 -10.18
C GLY A 107 23.28 -19.63 -9.47
N THR A 108 22.62 -18.54 -9.87
CA THR A 108 22.87 -17.21 -9.31
C THR A 108 22.20 -17.06 -7.96
N LEU A 109 22.99 -16.83 -6.91
CA LEU A 109 22.52 -16.49 -5.57
C LEU A 109 22.46 -14.96 -5.43
N SER A 110 21.34 -14.38 -5.76
CA SER A 110 21.18 -12.92 -5.75
C SER A 110 21.13 -12.34 -4.33
N VAL A 111 21.86 -11.27 -4.12
CA VAL A 111 21.89 -10.47 -2.88
C VAL A 111 21.38 -9.08 -3.18
N GLY A 112 20.64 -8.49 -2.26
CA GLY A 112 20.11 -7.14 -2.41
C GLY A 112 19.64 -6.56 -1.08
N ARG A 113 19.63 -5.23 -0.97
CA ARG A 113 19.29 -4.50 0.26
C ARG A 113 17.94 -4.91 0.86
N VAL A 114 16.92 -5.06 0.03
CA VAL A 114 15.57 -5.40 0.47
C VAL A 114 15.37 -6.91 0.51
N GLN A 115 15.67 -7.60 -0.59
CA GLN A 115 15.40 -9.03 -0.71
C GLN A 115 16.14 -9.88 0.34
N THR A 116 17.41 -9.54 0.65
CA THR A 116 18.19 -10.28 1.65
C THR A 116 17.67 -10.03 3.07
N ALA A 117 17.27 -8.79 3.39
CA ALA A 117 16.66 -8.47 4.67
C ALA A 117 15.32 -9.22 4.86
N VAL A 118 14.47 -9.24 3.84
CA VAL A 118 13.19 -10.00 3.88
C VAL A 118 13.44 -11.50 4.02
N LEU A 119 14.41 -12.05 3.27
CA LEU A 119 14.79 -13.46 3.39
C LEU A 119 15.26 -13.78 4.81
N ASN A 120 16.07 -12.92 5.43
CA ASN A 120 16.51 -13.12 6.82
C ASN A 120 15.32 -13.17 7.78
N MET A 121 14.34 -12.27 7.65
CA MET A 121 13.13 -12.28 8.48
C MET A 121 12.35 -13.60 8.34
N ILE A 122 12.27 -14.15 7.12
CA ILE A 122 11.63 -15.45 6.86
C ILE A 122 12.44 -16.58 7.53
N CYS A 123 13.76 -16.57 7.39
CA CYS A 123 14.63 -17.57 8.00
C CYS A 123 14.56 -17.53 9.54
N GLU A 124 14.53 -16.35 10.14
CA GLU A 124 14.36 -16.19 11.59
C GLU A 124 13.01 -16.77 12.05
N ARG A 125 11.93 -16.49 11.32
CA ARG A 125 10.61 -17.06 11.61
C ARG A 125 10.60 -18.58 11.51
N GLU A 126 11.20 -19.13 10.46
CA GLU A 126 11.35 -20.58 10.30
C GLU A 126 12.16 -21.20 11.45
N HIS A 127 13.22 -20.52 11.89
CA HIS A 127 14.02 -20.95 13.03
C HIS A 127 13.21 -20.97 14.33
N GLU A 128 12.39 -19.92 14.57
CA GLU A 128 11.47 -19.86 15.72
C GLU A 128 10.47 -21.02 15.68
N ILE A 129 9.89 -21.31 14.51
CA ILE A 129 8.92 -22.40 14.33
C ILE A 129 9.58 -23.76 14.59
N LYS A 130 10.77 -24.02 14.02
CA LYS A 130 11.49 -25.29 14.18
C LYS A 130 11.95 -25.52 15.62
N ASN A 131 12.30 -24.45 16.33
CA ASN A 131 12.76 -24.54 17.73
C ASN A 131 11.64 -24.31 18.73
N PHE A 132 10.40 -24.18 18.29
CA PHE A 132 9.26 -23.96 19.17
C PHE A 132 9.10 -25.16 20.13
N LYS A 133 9.18 -24.87 21.42
CA LYS A 133 8.92 -25.84 22.48
C LYS A 133 7.54 -25.55 23.06
N PRO A 134 6.55 -26.42 22.83
CA PRO A 134 5.21 -26.21 23.38
C PRO A 134 5.27 -26.27 24.92
N LYS A 135 4.56 -25.35 25.56
CA LYS A 135 4.37 -25.32 27.01
C LYS A 135 2.90 -25.51 27.31
N ASN A 136 2.61 -26.40 28.26
CA ASN A 136 1.25 -26.57 28.74
C ASN A 136 0.82 -25.34 29.54
N TYR A 137 -0.44 -24.99 29.39
CA TYR A 137 -1.10 -24.01 30.22
C TYR A 137 -2.52 -24.48 30.53
N TRP A 138 -3.11 -23.86 31.52
CA TRP A 138 -4.44 -24.25 31.99
C TRP A 138 -5.37 -23.03 31.94
N VAL A 139 -6.62 -23.29 31.57
CA VAL A 139 -7.70 -22.28 31.51
C VAL A 139 -8.85 -22.78 32.36
N ILE A 140 -9.38 -21.95 33.23
CA ILE A 140 -10.57 -22.26 34.03
C ILE A 140 -11.77 -21.65 33.31
N LYS A 141 -12.73 -22.50 32.93
CA LYS A 141 -14.00 -22.11 32.31
C LYS A 141 -15.15 -22.57 33.16
N ALA A 142 -16.23 -21.81 33.17
CA ALA A 142 -17.47 -22.18 33.83
C ALA A 142 -18.64 -21.88 32.89
N ASP A 143 -19.60 -22.81 32.86
CA ASP A 143 -20.84 -22.65 32.15
C ASP A 143 -21.94 -22.29 33.14
N PHE A 144 -22.67 -21.25 32.88
CA PHE A 144 -23.73 -20.73 33.74
C PHE A 144 -25.09 -20.82 33.07
N ILE A 145 -26.13 -21.04 33.87
CA ILE A 145 -27.52 -21.00 33.44
C ILE A 145 -28.19 -19.87 34.23
N CYS A 146 -28.68 -18.88 33.55
CA CYS A 146 -29.45 -17.79 34.16
C CYS A 146 -30.85 -18.26 34.59
N PRO A 147 -31.48 -17.56 35.54
CA PRO A 147 -32.87 -17.89 35.97
C PRO A 147 -33.89 -17.90 34.83
N ASN A 148 -33.63 -17.15 33.76
CA ASN A 148 -34.46 -17.12 32.54
C ASN A 148 -34.13 -18.25 31.53
N GLY A 149 -33.25 -19.21 31.89
CA GLY A 149 -32.86 -20.33 31.06
C GLY A 149 -31.72 -20.04 30.03
N ASN A 150 -31.29 -18.80 29.92
CA ASN A 150 -30.19 -18.47 29.02
C ASN A 150 -28.84 -19.04 29.55
N LYS A 151 -28.03 -19.57 28.65
CA LYS A 151 -26.71 -20.15 28.97
C LYS A 151 -25.59 -19.22 28.47
N TYR A 152 -24.57 -19.09 29.25
CA TYR A 152 -23.34 -18.42 28.83
C TYR A 152 -22.10 -19.08 29.43
N SER A 153 -21.00 -19.02 28.71
CA SER A 153 -19.70 -19.52 29.20
C SER A 153 -18.80 -18.33 29.57
N ALA A 154 -18.08 -18.43 30.64
CA ALA A 154 -17.13 -17.44 31.08
C ALA A 154 -15.77 -18.07 31.37
N GLU A 155 -14.72 -17.28 31.23
CA GLU A 155 -13.35 -17.67 31.58
C GLU A 155 -12.91 -16.90 32.84
N HIS A 156 -12.04 -17.53 33.62
CA HIS A 156 -11.44 -16.87 34.78
C HIS A 156 -10.68 -15.62 34.33
N ILE A 157 -10.66 -14.57 35.15
CA ILE A 157 -10.01 -13.29 34.89
C ILE A 157 -8.52 -13.45 34.52
N THR A 158 -7.85 -14.41 35.17
CA THR A 158 -6.51 -14.89 34.76
C THR A 158 -6.71 -15.89 33.62
N LYS A 159 -6.77 -15.39 32.41
CA LYS A 159 -7.08 -16.17 31.22
C LYS A 159 -6.18 -17.39 31.00
N ARG A 160 -4.99 -17.41 31.59
CA ARG A 160 -4.00 -18.46 31.41
C ARG A 160 -3.18 -18.66 32.67
N PHE A 161 -3.06 -19.89 33.09
CA PHE A 161 -2.19 -20.33 34.20
C PHE A 161 -1.04 -21.16 33.65
N ASP A 162 0.19 -20.75 33.87
CA ASP A 162 1.38 -21.49 33.45
C ASP A 162 1.77 -22.56 34.45
N ILE A 163 1.17 -22.57 35.68
CA ILE A 163 1.42 -23.51 36.76
C ILE A 163 0.12 -24.24 37.09
N LEU A 164 0.11 -25.57 36.98
CA LEU A 164 -1.07 -26.41 37.24
C LEU A 164 -1.58 -26.24 38.68
N ILE A 165 -0.69 -26.16 39.66
CA ILE A 165 -1.08 -26.05 41.07
C ILE A 165 -1.92 -24.81 41.30
N ALA A 166 -1.51 -23.66 40.77
CA ALA A 166 -2.26 -22.42 40.87
C ALA A 166 -3.65 -22.51 40.25
N ALA A 167 -3.77 -23.16 39.07
CA ALA A 167 -5.06 -23.43 38.47
C ALA A 167 -5.95 -24.35 39.30
N LYS A 168 -5.36 -25.43 39.87
CA LYS A 168 -6.09 -26.38 40.73
C LYS A 168 -6.58 -25.74 42.02
N GLU A 169 -5.80 -24.89 42.67
CA GLU A 169 -6.22 -24.19 43.89
C GLU A 169 -7.48 -23.34 43.65
N ILE A 170 -7.52 -22.61 42.54
CA ILE A 170 -8.69 -21.81 42.19
C ILE A 170 -9.88 -22.71 41.83
N PHE A 171 -9.61 -23.72 40.99
CA PHE A 171 -10.67 -24.68 40.60
C PHE A 171 -11.31 -25.33 41.84
N ASN A 172 -10.54 -25.80 42.80
CA ASN A 172 -11.07 -26.42 44.00
C ASN A 172 -11.88 -25.46 44.89
N LYS A 173 -11.56 -24.14 44.85
CA LYS A 173 -12.34 -23.14 45.61
C LYS A 173 -13.72 -22.87 44.99
N ILE A 174 -13.89 -23.14 43.70
CA ILE A 174 -15.10 -22.81 42.97
C ILE A 174 -15.95 -24.03 42.56
N SER A 175 -15.34 -25.21 42.46
CA SER A 175 -15.97 -26.43 41.91
C SER A 175 -17.22 -26.86 42.67
N ASP A 176 -17.24 -26.65 43.98
CA ASP A 176 -18.38 -27.01 44.83
C ASP A 176 -19.48 -25.96 44.92
N LYS A 177 -19.24 -24.78 44.30
CA LYS A 177 -20.23 -23.68 44.29
C LYS A 177 -21.26 -23.92 43.21
N LYS A 178 -22.53 -23.88 43.60
CA LYS A 178 -23.68 -24.08 42.71
C LYS A 178 -24.21 -22.78 42.10
N GLU A 179 -23.84 -21.65 42.69
CA GLU A 179 -24.33 -20.34 42.33
C GLU A 179 -23.19 -19.34 42.20
N ALA A 180 -23.34 -18.38 41.28
CA ALA A 180 -22.46 -17.25 41.11
C ALA A 180 -23.27 -15.97 40.95
N VAL A 181 -22.71 -14.85 41.41
CA VAL A 181 -23.36 -13.54 41.34
C VAL A 181 -22.59 -12.67 40.36
N ILE A 182 -23.32 -12.02 39.45
CA ILE A 182 -22.74 -11.02 38.55
C ILE A 182 -22.42 -9.78 39.38
N SER A 183 -21.14 -9.49 39.58
CA SER A 183 -20.67 -8.35 40.38
C SER A 183 -20.74 -7.03 39.62
N SER A 184 -20.52 -7.05 38.32
CA SER A 184 -20.61 -5.86 37.49
C SER A 184 -20.90 -6.23 36.04
N ILE A 185 -21.58 -5.33 35.35
CA ILE A 185 -21.80 -5.39 33.90
C ILE A 185 -21.29 -4.09 33.31
N GLU A 186 -20.29 -4.20 32.43
CA GLU A 186 -19.77 -3.06 31.66
C GLU A 186 -20.24 -3.18 30.21
N LYS A 187 -21.06 -2.23 29.77
CA LYS A 187 -21.51 -2.12 28.39
C LYS A 187 -20.72 -1.03 27.69
N LYS A 188 -19.96 -1.42 26.65
CA LYS A 188 -19.19 -0.49 25.85
C LYS A 188 -19.70 -0.49 24.42
N ASP A 189 -20.08 0.66 23.94
CA ASP A 189 -20.35 0.85 22.52
C ASP A 189 -19.01 0.99 21.78
N VAL A 190 -18.70 0.03 20.94
CA VAL A 190 -17.49 0.03 20.12
C VAL A 190 -17.85 0.50 18.74
N LYS A 191 -17.40 1.70 18.39
CA LYS A 191 -17.51 2.19 17.00
C LYS A 191 -16.43 1.54 16.15
N LYS A 192 -16.82 0.78 15.15
CA LYS A 192 -15.91 0.26 14.14
C LYS A 192 -15.47 1.43 13.25
N GLY A 193 -14.18 1.67 13.17
CA GLY A 193 -13.65 2.72 12.30
C GLY A 193 -13.96 2.45 10.83
N LYS A 194 -14.14 3.52 10.05
CA LYS A 194 -14.29 3.45 8.60
C LYS A 194 -13.02 2.81 8.00
N PRO A 195 -13.11 1.98 6.93
CA PRO A 195 -11.95 1.42 6.25
C PRO A 195 -11.06 2.53 5.65
N ASN A 196 -9.81 2.23 5.38
CA ASN A 196 -8.93 3.10 4.62
C ASN A 196 -9.20 2.95 3.12
N LEU A 197 -8.74 3.92 2.33
CA LEU A 197 -8.61 3.75 0.89
C LEU A 197 -7.49 2.73 0.58
N TYR A 198 -7.39 2.32 -0.67
CA TYR A 198 -6.41 1.30 -1.06
C TYR A 198 -5.06 1.92 -1.41
N SER A 199 -4.01 1.33 -0.85
CA SER A 199 -2.66 1.32 -1.43
C SER A 199 -2.48 0.03 -2.24
N LEU A 200 -1.38 -0.11 -2.97
CA LEU A 200 -1.09 -1.36 -3.68
C LEU A 200 -1.06 -2.56 -2.73
N ALA A 201 -0.38 -2.44 -1.59
CA ALA A 201 -0.27 -3.53 -0.63
C ALA A 201 -1.63 -3.96 -0.08
N THR A 202 -2.49 -3.01 0.30
CA THR A 202 -3.82 -3.32 0.83
C THR A 202 -4.76 -3.88 -0.22
N LEU A 203 -4.68 -3.40 -1.47
CA LEU A 203 -5.41 -3.96 -2.60
C LEU A 203 -4.97 -5.42 -2.88
N GLN A 204 -3.68 -5.68 -2.90
CA GLN A 204 -3.12 -7.03 -3.09
C GLN A 204 -3.56 -7.98 -1.98
N MET A 205 -3.54 -7.55 -0.72
CA MET A 205 -4.01 -8.35 0.42
C MET A 205 -5.49 -8.72 0.29
N GLU A 206 -6.32 -7.74 -0.07
CA GLU A 206 -7.77 -7.94 -0.23
C GLU A 206 -8.07 -8.86 -1.44
N ALA A 207 -7.42 -8.63 -2.57
CA ALA A 207 -7.56 -9.46 -3.77
C ALA A 207 -7.11 -10.91 -3.53
N ASN A 208 -6.02 -11.11 -2.80
CA ASN A 208 -5.57 -12.45 -2.42
C ASN A 208 -6.58 -13.13 -1.49
N LYS A 209 -7.06 -12.42 -0.47
CA LYS A 209 -8.03 -12.95 0.50
C LYS A 209 -9.36 -13.34 -0.15
N ARG A 210 -9.87 -12.53 -1.08
CA ARG A 210 -11.19 -12.74 -1.71
C ARG A 210 -11.15 -13.68 -2.90
N TYR A 211 -10.10 -13.58 -3.71
CA TYR A 211 -10.04 -14.20 -5.04
C TYR A 211 -8.85 -15.14 -5.23
N GLY A 212 -7.93 -15.22 -4.26
CA GLY A 212 -6.71 -16.02 -4.37
C GLY A 212 -5.69 -15.48 -5.37
N PHE A 213 -5.80 -14.20 -5.77
CA PHE A 213 -4.87 -13.61 -6.73
C PHE A 213 -3.49 -13.43 -6.13
N SER A 214 -2.44 -13.70 -6.91
CA SER A 214 -1.07 -13.37 -6.51
C SER A 214 -0.83 -11.86 -6.50
N LEU A 215 0.20 -11.42 -5.78
CA LEU A 215 0.57 -10.01 -5.70
C LEU A 215 0.89 -9.44 -7.09
N GLU A 216 1.66 -10.19 -7.88
CA GLU A 216 2.04 -9.81 -9.24
C GLU A 216 0.82 -9.71 -10.17
N TYR A 217 -0.08 -10.69 -10.09
CA TYR A 217 -1.29 -10.71 -10.91
C TYR A 217 -2.23 -9.55 -10.57
N THR A 218 -2.41 -9.26 -9.29
CA THR A 218 -3.20 -8.09 -8.84
C THR A 218 -2.60 -6.78 -9.36
N LEU A 219 -1.28 -6.61 -9.27
CA LEU A 219 -0.61 -5.44 -9.83
C LEU A 219 -0.82 -5.33 -11.36
N LYS A 220 -0.72 -6.43 -12.09
CA LYS A 220 -0.95 -6.44 -13.55
C LYS A 220 -2.36 -5.98 -13.90
N ILE A 221 -3.37 -6.42 -13.16
CA ILE A 221 -4.76 -5.99 -13.37
C ILE A 221 -4.92 -4.50 -13.02
N ALA A 222 -4.41 -4.08 -11.86
CA ALA A 222 -4.50 -2.68 -11.43
C ALA A 222 -3.78 -1.73 -12.42
N GLN A 223 -2.63 -2.16 -12.97
CA GLN A 223 -1.92 -1.42 -14.01
C GLN A 223 -2.76 -1.32 -15.29
N SER A 224 -3.42 -2.39 -15.70
CA SER A 224 -4.32 -2.38 -16.88
C SER A 224 -5.50 -1.42 -16.70
N LEU A 225 -6.08 -1.36 -15.50
CA LEU A 225 -7.16 -0.43 -15.18
C LEU A 225 -6.69 1.03 -15.23
N TYR A 226 -5.49 1.30 -14.70
CA TYR A 226 -4.86 2.61 -14.77
C TYR A 226 -4.53 3.03 -16.20
N ASP A 227 -3.93 2.15 -17.00
CA ASP A 227 -3.57 2.42 -18.40
C ASP A 227 -4.81 2.73 -19.27
N LYS A 228 -5.98 2.21 -18.88
CA LYS A 228 -7.29 2.51 -19.47
C LYS A 228 -7.94 3.77 -18.89
N GLY A 229 -7.34 4.40 -17.90
CA GLY A 229 -7.85 5.59 -17.23
C GLY A 229 -9.01 5.35 -16.26
N TYR A 230 -9.26 4.11 -15.83
CA TYR A 230 -10.38 3.77 -14.95
C TYR A 230 -10.05 3.90 -13.46
N THR A 231 -8.78 3.84 -13.10
CA THR A 231 -8.30 4.01 -11.72
C THR A 231 -7.11 4.95 -11.67
N THR A 232 -6.78 5.45 -10.48
CA THR A 232 -5.56 6.19 -10.21
C THR A 232 -4.33 5.27 -10.24
N TYR A 233 -3.14 5.83 -10.16
CA TYR A 233 -1.87 5.11 -10.28
C TYR A 233 -1.73 4.00 -9.22
N PRO A 234 -1.51 2.74 -9.63
CA PRO A 234 -1.60 1.61 -8.71
C PRO A 234 -0.36 1.40 -7.83
N ARG A 235 0.82 1.92 -8.23
CA ARG A 235 2.06 1.70 -7.46
C ARG A 235 2.22 2.77 -6.38
N THR A 236 1.30 2.81 -5.45
CA THR A 236 1.30 3.76 -4.33
C THR A 236 1.22 3.04 -2.99
N GLU A 237 1.91 3.58 -2.01
CA GLU A 237 1.79 3.19 -0.61
C GLU A 237 0.80 4.07 0.16
N ASN A 238 0.27 5.10 -0.50
CA ASN A 238 -0.56 6.10 0.13
C ASN A 238 -2.00 5.61 0.31
N LEU A 239 -2.62 6.05 1.40
CA LEU A 239 -4.00 5.73 1.78
C LEU A 239 -4.90 6.98 1.78
N PHE A 240 -4.38 8.11 1.32
CA PHE A 240 -5.03 9.42 1.37
C PHE A 240 -5.15 10.02 -0.01
N LEU A 241 -6.12 10.91 -0.18
CA LEU A 241 -6.32 11.75 -1.35
C LEU A 241 -5.96 13.20 -1.02
N PRO A 242 -5.55 13.99 -2.02
CA PRO A 242 -5.43 15.44 -1.86
C PRO A 242 -6.80 16.09 -1.60
N GLU A 243 -6.80 17.16 -0.81
CA GLU A 243 -8.05 17.87 -0.44
C GLU A 243 -8.78 18.48 -1.66
N ASP A 244 -8.06 18.85 -2.69
CA ASP A 244 -8.60 19.38 -3.94
C ASP A 244 -9.25 18.30 -4.85
N MET A 245 -9.21 17.03 -4.45
CA MET A 245 -9.96 15.95 -5.11
C MET A 245 -11.36 15.72 -4.53
N MET A 246 -11.80 16.47 -3.53
CA MET A 246 -13.11 16.26 -2.90
C MET A 246 -14.24 16.33 -3.94
N ASP A 247 -14.31 17.43 -4.69
CA ASP A 247 -15.35 17.63 -5.72
C ASP A 247 -15.28 16.58 -6.85
N GLU A 248 -14.05 16.16 -7.19
CA GLU A 248 -13.87 15.10 -8.19
C GLU A 248 -14.41 13.76 -7.70
N MET A 249 -14.22 13.45 -6.41
CA MET A 249 -14.74 12.22 -5.81
C MET A 249 -16.26 12.24 -5.65
N ASP A 250 -16.86 13.39 -5.42
CA ASP A 250 -18.32 13.56 -5.45
C ASP A 250 -18.89 13.17 -6.81
N ASP A 251 -18.30 13.69 -7.89
CA ASP A 251 -18.68 13.33 -9.26
C ASP A 251 -18.50 11.83 -9.53
N VAL A 252 -17.38 11.23 -9.08
CA VAL A 252 -17.14 9.79 -9.24
C VAL A 252 -18.21 8.96 -8.51
N ILE A 253 -18.54 9.33 -7.29
CA ILE A 253 -19.57 8.67 -6.49
C ILE A 253 -20.93 8.80 -7.16
N ASP A 254 -21.27 9.99 -7.67
CA ASP A 254 -22.51 10.23 -8.40
C ASP A 254 -22.62 9.36 -9.66
N ILE A 255 -21.55 9.28 -10.43
CA ILE A 255 -21.50 8.42 -11.62
C ILE A 255 -21.69 6.95 -11.25
N LEU A 256 -21.00 6.46 -10.22
CA LEU A 256 -21.07 5.06 -9.79
C LEU A 256 -22.44 4.72 -9.19
N SER A 257 -23.00 5.59 -8.34
CA SER A 257 -24.28 5.34 -7.67
C SER A 257 -25.47 5.34 -8.67
N ASN A 258 -25.35 6.07 -9.76
CA ASN A 258 -26.36 6.09 -10.84
C ASN A 258 -26.15 4.95 -11.87
N ASN A 259 -25.04 4.21 -11.81
CA ASN A 259 -24.78 3.13 -12.75
C ASN A 259 -25.45 1.82 -12.26
N PRO A 260 -26.29 1.15 -13.07
CA PRO A 260 -27.00 -0.08 -12.68
C PRO A 260 -26.10 -1.22 -12.18
N ASN A 261 -24.85 -1.28 -12.65
CA ASN A 261 -23.90 -2.32 -12.24
C ASN A 261 -23.32 -2.09 -10.83
N TYR A 262 -23.31 -0.84 -10.37
CA TYR A 262 -22.66 -0.44 -9.12
C TYR A 262 -23.60 0.14 -8.08
N SER A 263 -24.80 0.63 -8.48
CA SER A 263 -25.78 1.28 -7.59
C SER A 263 -26.13 0.44 -6.37
N GLN A 264 -26.13 -0.88 -6.50
CA GLN A 264 -26.40 -1.82 -5.40
C GLN A 264 -25.40 -1.72 -4.22
N TYR A 265 -24.21 -1.15 -4.44
CA TYR A 265 -23.19 -0.97 -3.39
C TYR A 265 -23.30 0.37 -2.67
N PHE A 266 -24.21 1.24 -3.12
CA PHE A 266 -24.43 2.54 -2.52
C PHE A 266 -25.74 2.53 -1.75
N PRO A 267 -25.73 2.77 -0.42
CA PRO A 267 -26.96 2.94 0.36
C PRO A 267 -27.66 4.24 -0.06
N ASP A 268 -28.88 4.43 0.46
CA ASP A 268 -29.58 5.71 0.28
C ASP A 268 -28.71 6.86 0.74
N ARG A 269 -28.69 7.96 -0.03
CA ARG A 269 -27.89 9.16 0.28
C ARG A 269 -28.17 9.73 1.69
N SER A 270 -29.36 9.53 2.22
CA SER A 270 -29.70 9.93 3.60
C SER A 270 -28.89 9.19 4.67
N GLU A 271 -28.34 8.01 4.34
CA GLU A 271 -27.52 7.19 5.23
C GLU A 271 -26.01 7.45 5.07
N TRP A 272 -25.62 8.32 4.13
CA TRP A 272 -24.21 8.58 3.88
C TRP A 272 -23.60 9.36 5.04
N VAL A 273 -22.53 8.83 5.54
CA VAL A 273 -21.69 9.53 6.51
C VAL A 273 -20.75 10.46 5.73
N ASP A 274 -20.60 11.70 6.23
CA ASP A 274 -19.63 12.65 5.68
C ASP A 274 -18.27 11.98 5.49
N TYR A 275 -17.80 11.95 4.23
CA TYR A 275 -16.52 11.40 3.83
C TYR A 275 -15.49 12.49 3.51
N HIS A 276 -15.88 13.77 3.44
CA HIS A 276 -15.00 14.92 3.32
C HIS A 276 -14.25 15.17 4.63
N THR A 277 -13.48 14.20 5.05
CA THR A 277 -12.76 14.23 6.33
C THR A 277 -11.27 13.99 6.13
N LYS A 278 -10.46 14.42 7.08
CA LYS A 278 -9.02 14.13 7.13
C LYS A 278 -8.67 12.64 7.25
N LYS A 279 -9.68 11.80 7.39
CA LYS A 279 -9.55 10.34 7.27
C LYS A 279 -9.17 9.90 5.86
N TYR A 280 -9.68 10.61 4.85
CA TYR A 280 -9.50 10.29 3.44
C TYR A 280 -8.74 11.39 2.69
N PHE A 281 -8.95 12.65 3.02
CA PHE A 281 -8.36 13.82 2.35
C PHE A 281 -7.43 14.57 3.30
N ASP A 282 -6.13 14.45 3.08
CA ASP A 282 -5.12 15.09 3.95
C ASP A 282 -3.85 15.40 3.14
N ASN A 283 -3.71 16.64 2.68
CA ASN A 283 -2.56 17.10 1.90
C ASN A 283 -1.22 16.87 2.61
N LYS A 284 -1.20 16.81 3.96
CA LYS A 284 0.04 16.58 4.71
C LYS A 284 0.52 15.14 4.66
N LYS A 285 -0.35 14.21 4.30
CA LYS A 285 -0.07 12.77 4.25
C LYS A 285 0.05 12.24 2.83
N VAL A 286 -0.35 13.01 1.84
CA VAL A 286 -0.20 12.66 0.43
C VAL A 286 1.25 12.92 0.02
N GLY A 287 1.89 11.90 -0.58
CA GLY A 287 3.22 12.01 -1.19
C GLY A 287 3.11 12.34 -2.68
N SER A 288 4.09 11.85 -3.45
CA SER A 288 4.10 11.97 -4.93
C SER A 288 2.91 11.26 -5.60
N HIS A 289 2.38 10.23 -4.96
CA HIS A 289 1.20 9.49 -5.41
C HIS A 289 0.18 9.43 -4.27
N TYR A 290 -1.11 9.37 -4.61
CA TYR A 290 -2.22 9.25 -3.68
C TYR A 290 -2.88 7.86 -3.74
N ALA A 291 -3.89 7.60 -2.92
CA ALA A 291 -4.56 6.32 -2.82
C ALA A 291 -5.17 5.84 -4.17
N ILE A 292 -5.34 4.54 -4.31
CA ILE A 292 -6.01 3.93 -5.45
C ILE A 292 -7.51 4.15 -5.30
N VAL A 293 -8.09 4.87 -6.25
CA VAL A 293 -9.54 5.10 -6.38
C VAL A 293 -9.95 5.02 -7.86
N THR A 294 -11.23 4.84 -8.11
CA THR A 294 -11.81 4.93 -9.45
C THR A 294 -11.83 6.38 -9.95
N THR A 295 -11.86 6.57 -11.25
CA THR A 295 -11.94 7.89 -11.91
C THR A 295 -13.36 8.14 -12.45
N LYS A 296 -13.57 9.32 -13.01
CA LYS A 296 -14.83 9.65 -13.75
C LYS A 296 -15.01 8.82 -15.03
N SER A 297 -13.97 8.15 -15.51
CA SER A 297 -14.02 7.31 -16.71
C SER A 297 -14.69 5.99 -16.39
N MET A 298 -15.89 5.78 -16.89
CA MET A 298 -16.61 4.52 -16.70
C MET A 298 -16.17 3.46 -17.70
N PRO A 299 -15.85 2.24 -17.25
CA PRO A 299 -15.49 1.16 -18.15
C PRO A 299 -16.72 0.69 -18.95
N ALA A 300 -16.60 0.72 -20.26
CA ALA A 300 -17.62 0.14 -21.15
C ALA A 300 -17.62 -1.39 -21.09
N GLN A 301 -16.42 -1.98 -20.98
CA GLN A 301 -16.24 -3.42 -20.87
C GLN A 301 -14.98 -3.74 -20.06
N LEU A 302 -15.15 -4.60 -19.06
CA LEU A 302 -14.06 -5.15 -18.25
C LEU A 302 -13.97 -6.67 -18.47
N SER A 303 -12.77 -7.20 -18.45
CA SER A 303 -12.60 -8.64 -18.29
C SER A 303 -13.13 -9.08 -16.91
N LYS A 304 -13.42 -10.36 -16.75
CA LYS A 304 -13.92 -10.91 -15.47
C LYS A 304 -13.02 -10.50 -14.28
N ASN A 305 -11.72 -10.59 -14.46
CA ASN A 305 -10.78 -10.31 -13.36
C ASN A 305 -10.58 -8.80 -13.12
N GLU A 306 -10.66 -7.97 -14.16
CA GLU A 306 -10.70 -6.51 -14.00
C GLU A 306 -11.96 -6.06 -13.26
N SER A 307 -13.11 -6.67 -13.57
CA SER A 307 -14.37 -6.38 -12.87
C SER A 307 -14.34 -6.75 -11.38
N LEU A 308 -13.54 -7.75 -10.99
CA LEU A 308 -13.37 -8.13 -9.57
C LEU A 308 -12.49 -7.15 -8.80
N ILE A 309 -11.56 -6.48 -9.48
CA ILE A 309 -10.65 -5.51 -8.86
C ILE A 309 -11.24 -4.10 -8.90
N TYR A 310 -11.90 -3.72 -9.99
CA TYR A 310 -12.58 -2.43 -10.14
C TYR A 310 -13.74 -2.28 -9.16
#